data_8f530c4b61beaa513c2e124b3d1ca5b7
#
_entry.id   8f530c4b61beaa513c2e124b3d1ca5b7
#
_cell.length_a   1.000
_cell.length_b   1.000
_cell.length_c   1.000
_cell.angle_alpha   90.00
_cell.angle_beta   90.00
_cell.angle_gamma   90.00
#
_symmetry.space_group_name_H-M   'P 1'
#
loop_
_entity.id
_entity.type
_entity.pdbx_description
1 polymer ?
#
loop_
_entity_poly.entity_id
_entity_poly.type
_entity_poly.pdbx_seq_one_letter_code
_entity_poly.pdbx_strand_id
1 'polypeptide(L)'
;MAEPTKELFKFAFFSKFEENISFLSKLADPEKWDFGTNKNNSILKNYLEYTFRKLQDEKKIIYTTDNQFCCFNTGLVTSKLEEIFSFFERNKTGVSPYFFKSFCKKSDNLFLRYFSSNIPPRADFFSDTSSLIFNPNCNIIPDIDHIISDNKSRFPTALQSTGEDNMRRQLMGAIDEVIKMVKTNYKIAVPQFFKGKTQLLLPLCLTPGSKNPDLALVIYKVDENNYCARTCLTLEMAYMNACLLYTSDAADEL
;
A
#
# COMPACT_ATOMS: atom_id res chain seq x y z
N MET A 1 -13.98 -8.00 4.25
CA MET A 1 -13.23 -7.82 2.99
C MET A 1 -12.67 -9.16 2.61
N ALA A 2 -12.84 -9.62 1.35
CA ALA A 2 -12.12 -10.80 0.87
C ALA A 2 -10.62 -10.50 0.96
N GLU A 3 -9.85 -11.40 1.56
CA GLU A 3 -8.39 -11.34 1.50
C GLU A 3 -7.98 -11.14 0.04
N PRO A 4 -7.04 -10.25 -0.25
CA PRO A 4 -6.55 -10.10 -1.62
C PRO A 4 -6.06 -11.47 -2.08
N THR A 5 -6.62 -11.96 -3.17
CA THR A 5 -6.15 -13.19 -3.80
C THR A 5 -4.66 -13.01 -4.02
N LYS A 6 -3.84 -13.88 -3.42
CA LYS A 6 -2.38 -13.79 -3.47
C LYS A 6 -1.91 -14.18 -4.88
N GLU A 7 -1.99 -13.25 -5.82
CA GLU A 7 -1.67 -13.47 -7.23
C GLU A 7 -0.19 -13.84 -7.43
N LEU A 8 0.70 -13.30 -6.61
CA LEU A 8 2.11 -13.65 -6.62
C LEU A 8 2.32 -15.15 -6.33
N PHE A 9 1.54 -15.73 -5.40
CA PHE A 9 1.64 -17.18 -5.07
C PHE A 9 0.98 -18.08 -6.13
N LYS A 10 0.01 -17.57 -6.87
CA LYS A 10 -0.51 -18.27 -8.04
C LYS A 10 0.51 -18.27 -9.18
N PHE A 11 1.26 -17.18 -9.32
CA PHE A 11 2.29 -17.00 -10.32
C PHE A 11 3.54 -17.83 -10.01
N ALA A 12 4.01 -17.83 -8.76
CA ALA A 12 5.26 -18.48 -8.39
C ALA A 12 5.17 -19.22 -7.05
N PHE A 13 5.83 -20.38 -7.01
CA PHE A 13 6.06 -21.11 -5.78
C PHE A 13 7.27 -20.56 -5.04
N PHE A 14 7.14 -20.32 -3.74
CA PHE A 14 8.19 -19.88 -2.82
C PHE A 14 8.47 -20.99 -1.80
N SER A 15 9.63 -21.63 -1.84
CA SER A 15 9.95 -22.70 -0.89
C SER A 15 10.15 -22.21 0.55
N LYS A 16 10.61 -20.95 0.72
CA LYS A 16 10.96 -20.35 2.00
C LYS A 16 10.56 -18.87 2.03
N PHE A 17 9.27 -18.61 1.88
CA PHE A 17 8.77 -17.25 1.70
C PHE A 17 9.22 -16.29 2.82
N GLU A 18 9.09 -16.69 4.08
CA GLU A 18 9.44 -15.85 5.24
C GLU A 18 10.94 -15.50 5.26
N GLU A 19 11.80 -16.47 4.94
CA GLU A 19 13.25 -16.23 4.86
C GLU A 19 13.58 -15.28 3.70
N ASN A 20 12.90 -15.44 2.56
CA ASN A 20 13.08 -14.58 1.38
C ASN A 20 12.65 -13.15 1.67
N ILE A 21 11.53 -12.94 2.37
CA ILE A 21 11.07 -11.62 2.78
C ILE A 21 12.03 -11.00 3.80
N SER A 22 12.50 -11.77 4.77
CA SER A 22 13.52 -11.31 5.73
C SER A 22 14.85 -10.95 5.04
N PHE A 23 15.22 -11.65 3.98
CA PHE A 23 16.36 -11.27 3.16
C PHE A 23 16.10 -9.95 2.41
N LEU A 24 14.93 -9.81 1.77
CA LEU A 24 14.56 -8.59 1.06
C LEU A 24 14.54 -7.37 1.98
N SER A 25 14.01 -7.49 3.20
CA SER A 25 13.96 -6.39 4.17
C SER A 25 15.35 -5.90 4.61
N LYS A 26 16.36 -6.79 4.58
CA LYS A 26 17.75 -6.43 4.88
C LYS A 26 18.52 -5.91 3.67
N LEU A 27 18.10 -6.31 2.47
CA LEU A 27 18.72 -5.87 1.21
C LEU A 27 18.24 -4.49 0.81
N ALA A 28 16.97 -4.20 1.04
CA ALA A 28 16.35 -2.91 0.77
C ALA A 28 16.89 -1.83 1.71
N ASP A 29 16.75 -0.58 1.29
CA ASP A 29 17.00 0.57 2.15
C ASP A 29 16.19 0.43 3.45
N PRO A 30 16.79 0.71 4.63
CA PRO A 30 16.13 0.49 5.90
C PRO A 30 14.80 1.23 6.04
N GLU A 31 13.74 0.49 6.30
CA GLU A 31 12.39 0.99 6.49
C GLU A 31 11.64 0.25 7.58
N LYS A 32 10.56 0.84 8.04
CA LYS A 32 9.65 0.21 8.99
C LYS A 32 8.71 -0.75 8.25
N TRP A 33 9.13 -2.00 8.12
CA TRP A 33 8.36 -3.06 7.44
C TRP A 33 7.31 -3.73 8.31
N ASP A 34 7.18 -3.32 9.57
CA ASP A 34 6.29 -3.88 10.56
C ASP A 34 5.35 -2.83 11.14
N PHE A 35 4.13 -3.25 11.47
CA PHE A 35 3.17 -2.42 12.20
C PHE A 35 2.97 -3.00 13.62
N GLY A 36 3.02 -2.13 14.63
CA GLY A 36 2.87 -2.55 16.04
C GLY A 36 4.04 -3.41 16.54
N THR A 37 3.71 -4.47 17.27
CA THR A 37 4.68 -5.38 17.90
C THR A 37 5.03 -6.60 17.04
N ASN A 38 4.30 -6.85 15.97
CA ASN A 38 4.54 -8.00 15.10
C ASN A 38 5.71 -7.74 14.15
N LYS A 39 6.81 -8.47 14.37
CA LYS A 39 8.02 -8.38 13.53
C LYS A 39 8.02 -9.49 12.46
N ASN A 40 7.11 -9.42 11.52
CA ASN A 40 6.95 -10.40 10.45
C ASN A 40 7.03 -9.79 9.03
N ASN A 41 7.49 -8.54 8.91
CA ASN A 41 7.56 -7.79 7.66
C ASN A 41 6.21 -7.75 6.92
N SER A 42 5.09 -7.59 7.64
CA SER A 42 3.74 -7.63 7.07
C SER A 42 3.53 -6.55 6.00
N ILE A 43 4.11 -5.38 6.19
CA ILE A 43 4.06 -4.27 5.25
C ILE A 43 4.79 -4.63 3.96
N LEU A 44 6.02 -5.17 4.05
CA LEU A 44 6.81 -5.57 2.89
C LEU A 44 6.15 -6.68 2.07
N LYS A 45 5.52 -7.67 2.75
CA LYS A 45 4.76 -8.73 2.09
C LYS A 45 3.59 -8.17 1.28
N ASN A 46 2.85 -7.26 1.87
CA ASN A 46 1.72 -6.61 1.24
C ASN A 46 2.18 -5.71 0.07
N TYR A 47 3.24 -4.93 0.30
CA TYR A 47 3.88 -4.11 -0.73
C TYR A 47 4.27 -4.95 -1.96
N LEU A 48 4.96 -6.08 -1.75
CA LEU A 48 5.42 -6.95 -2.84
C LEU A 48 4.25 -7.54 -3.64
N GLU A 49 3.18 -7.98 -2.95
CA GLU A 49 1.97 -8.51 -3.59
C GLU A 49 1.26 -7.44 -4.45
N TYR A 50 1.08 -6.23 -3.93
CA TYR A 50 0.43 -5.13 -4.67
C TYR A 50 1.29 -4.65 -5.85
N THR A 51 2.60 -4.55 -5.65
CA THR A 51 3.54 -4.17 -6.72
C THR A 51 3.52 -5.22 -7.83
N PHE A 52 3.55 -6.50 -7.48
CA PHE A 52 3.45 -7.59 -8.47
C PHE A 52 2.16 -7.49 -9.29
N ARG A 53 1.00 -7.31 -8.64
CA ARG A 53 -0.30 -7.17 -9.33
C ARG A 53 -0.30 -5.99 -10.28
N LYS A 54 0.20 -4.85 -9.84
CA LYS A 54 0.31 -3.64 -10.67
C LYS A 54 1.19 -3.89 -11.89
N LEU A 55 2.35 -4.52 -11.71
CA LEU A 55 3.25 -4.88 -12.80
C LEU A 55 2.65 -5.89 -13.78
N GLN A 56 1.83 -6.80 -13.28
CA GLN A 56 1.08 -7.77 -14.11
C GLN A 56 0.04 -7.06 -14.97
N ASP A 57 -0.75 -6.15 -14.38
CA ASP A 57 -1.74 -5.33 -15.09
C ASP A 57 -1.10 -4.44 -16.15
N GLU A 58 0.09 -3.90 -15.86
CA GLU A 58 0.88 -3.05 -16.77
C GLU A 58 1.72 -3.85 -17.77
N LYS A 59 1.73 -5.19 -17.70
CA LYS A 59 2.57 -6.07 -18.55
C LYS A 59 4.07 -5.76 -18.47
N LYS A 60 4.54 -5.42 -17.27
CA LYS A 60 5.93 -5.04 -16.98
C LYS A 60 6.79 -6.17 -16.41
N ILE A 61 6.27 -7.38 -16.34
CA ILE A 61 7.05 -8.57 -16.02
C ILE A 61 7.78 -8.98 -17.29
N ILE A 62 9.10 -9.06 -17.24
CA ILE A 62 9.94 -9.40 -18.40
C ILE A 62 10.30 -10.87 -18.36
N TYR A 63 10.20 -11.52 -19.52
CA TYR A 63 10.49 -12.93 -19.72
C TYR A 63 11.69 -13.09 -20.67
N THR A 64 12.50 -14.12 -20.47
CA THR A 64 13.49 -14.53 -21.47
C THR A 64 12.81 -15.09 -22.72
N THR A 65 13.47 -15.05 -23.86
CA THR A 65 12.92 -15.51 -25.16
C THR A 65 12.44 -16.96 -25.14
N ASP A 66 13.08 -17.82 -24.34
CA ASP A 66 12.73 -19.21 -24.13
C ASP A 66 11.69 -19.42 -23.00
N ASN A 67 11.24 -18.34 -22.35
CA ASN A 67 10.35 -18.36 -21.20
C ASN A 67 10.85 -19.20 -20.00
N GLN A 68 12.15 -19.50 -19.93
CA GLN A 68 12.72 -20.25 -18.81
C GLN A 68 12.87 -19.39 -17.57
N PHE A 69 13.11 -18.08 -17.75
CA PHE A 69 13.27 -17.15 -16.65
C PHE A 69 12.34 -15.95 -16.83
N CYS A 70 11.94 -15.38 -15.71
CA CYS A 70 11.28 -14.07 -15.70
C CYS A 70 11.73 -13.25 -14.50
N CYS A 71 11.54 -11.94 -14.62
CA CYS A 71 11.98 -10.99 -13.63
C CYS A 71 11.03 -9.80 -13.59
N PHE A 72 10.86 -9.22 -12.41
CA PHE A 72 10.20 -7.93 -12.27
C PHE A 72 10.95 -7.01 -11.29
N ASN A 73 10.80 -5.71 -11.48
CA ASN A 73 11.36 -4.70 -10.61
C ASN A 73 10.48 -4.59 -9.35
N THR A 74 11.07 -4.78 -8.16
CA THR A 74 10.32 -4.68 -6.89
C THR A 74 9.91 -3.25 -6.55
N GLY A 75 10.48 -2.24 -7.21
CA GLY A 75 10.34 -0.83 -6.84
C GLY A 75 11.27 -0.41 -5.71
N LEU A 76 11.85 -1.36 -4.98
CA LEU A 76 12.77 -1.11 -3.88
C LEU A 76 14.19 -0.87 -4.37
N VAL A 77 14.95 -0.15 -3.55
CA VAL A 77 16.38 0.10 -3.76
C VAL A 77 17.17 -0.30 -2.51
N THR A 78 18.45 -0.56 -2.68
CA THR A 78 19.39 -0.73 -1.55
C THR A 78 19.74 0.62 -0.95
N SER A 79 20.41 0.65 0.21
CA SER A 79 20.97 1.88 0.81
C SER A 79 21.95 2.65 -0.07
N LYS A 80 22.40 2.04 -1.17
CA LYS A 80 23.23 2.68 -2.21
C LYS A 80 22.43 3.01 -3.48
N LEU A 81 21.09 3.03 -3.39
CA LEU A 81 20.15 3.34 -4.46
C LEU A 81 20.21 2.39 -5.66
N GLU A 82 20.72 1.17 -5.47
CA GLU A 82 20.71 0.16 -6.52
C GLU A 82 19.36 -0.58 -6.53
N GLU A 83 18.74 -0.72 -7.69
CA GLU A 83 17.43 -1.36 -7.86
C GLU A 83 17.45 -2.84 -7.53
N ILE A 84 16.37 -3.30 -6.90
CA ILE A 84 16.17 -4.70 -6.49
C ILE A 84 15.10 -5.34 -7.37
N PHE A 85 15.39 -6.55 -7.86
CA PHE A 85 14.53 -7.32 -8.74
C PHE A 85 14.17 -8.67 -8.12
N SER A 86 12.99 -9.18 -8.46
CA SER A 86 12.56 -10.55 -8.15
C SER A 86 12.84 -11.44 -9.35
N PHE A 87 13.61 -12.51 -9.17
CA PHE A 87 14.03 -13.44 -10.22
C PHE A 87 13.35 -14.80 -10.07
N PHE A 88 12.82 -15.33 -11.17
CA PHE A 88 12.07 -16.59 -11.21
C PHE A 88 12.56 -17.49 -12.33
N GLU A 89 12.43 -18.78 -12.10
CA GLU A 89 12.69 -19.85 -13.08
C GLU A 89 11.40 -20.61 -13.36
N ARG A 90 11.21 -21.07 -14.59
CA ARG A 90 10.04 -21.85 -14.97
C ARG A 90 9.91 -23.11 -14.12
N ASN A 91 8.76 -23.31 -13.53
CA ASN A 91 8.48 -24.50 -12.73
C ASN A 91 8.13 -25.67 -13.66
N LYS A 92 8.84 -26.80 -13.52
CA LYS A 92 8.64 -27.99 -14.37
C LYS A 92 7.66 -28.98 -13.78
N THR A 93 7.37 -28.90 -12.47
CA THR A 93 6.65 -29.97 -11.74
C THR A 93 5.55 -29.45 -10.82
N GLY A 94 5.42 -28.14 -10.63
CA GLY A 94 4.48 -27.55 -9.67
C GLY A 94 3.22 -26.99 -10.32
N VAL A 95 2.26 -26.63 -9.46
CA VAL A 95 0.99 -25.99 -9.85
C VAL A 95 1.23 -24.55 -10.33
N SER A 96 2.13 -23.80 -9.68
CA SER A 96 2.49 -22.45 -10.08
C SER A 96 3.43 -22.48 -11.28
N PRO A 97 3.24 -21.62 -12.30
CA PRO A 97 4.06 -21.64 -13.53
C PRO A 97 5.54 -21.34 -13.31
N TYR A 98 5.88 -20.62 -12.25
CA TYR A 98 7.26 -20.28 -11.93
C TYR A 98 7.65 -20.69 -10.50
N PHE A 99 8.95 -20.70 -10.27
CA PHE A 99 9.61 -20.93 -8.98
C PHE A 99 10.45 -19.69 -8.64
N PHE A 100 10.26 -19.14 -7.45
CA PHE A 100 11.09 -18.02 -6.98
C PHE A 100 12.52 -18.47 -6.70
N LYS A 101 13.50 -17.80 -7.29
CA LYS A 101 14.92 -18.09 -7.11
C LYS A 101 15.57 -17.19 -6.08
N SER A 102 15.47 -15.88 -6.28
CA SER A 102 16.11 -14.89 -5.40
C SER A 102 15.61 -13.48 -5.68
N PHE A 103 15.82 -12.60 -4.70
CA PHE A 103 15.96 -11.18 -4.98
C PHE A 103 17.39 -10.89 -5.40
N CYS A 104 17.59 -10.06 -6.39
CA CYS A 104 18.88 -9.70 -6.93
C CYS A 104 18.98 -8.20 -7.22
N LYS A 105 20.17 -7.66 -7.17
CA LYS A 105 20.48 -6.30 -7.57
C LYS A 105 20.76 -6.23 -9.07
N LYS A 106 20.69 -5.04 -9.63
CA LYS A 106 21.02 -4.79 -11.03
C LYS A 106 22.45 -5.23 -11.39
N SER A 107 23.39 -5.09 -10.44
CA SER A 107 24.81 -5.47 -10.63
C SER A 107 25.09 -6.98 -10.45
N ASP A 108 24.14 -7.76 -9.97
CA ASP A 108 24.36 -9.18 -9.71
C ASP A 108 24.50 -9.97 -11.03
N ASN A 109 25.44 -10.91 -11.05
CA ASN A 109 25.73 -11.73 -12.23
C ASN A 109 24.48 -12.46 -12.78
N LEU A 110 23.58 -12.88 -11.91
CA LEU A 110 22.34 -13.53 -12.30
C LEU A 110 21.45 -12.58 -13.12
N PHE A 111 21.30 -11.32 -12.69
CA PHE A 111 20.53 -10.31 -13.41
C PHE A 111 21.22 -9.92 -14.73
N LEU A 112 22.51 -9.64 -14.67
CA LEU A 112 23.29 -9.24 -15.85
C LEU A 112 23.24 -10.27 -16.97
N ARG A 113 23.28 -11.55 -16.62
CA ARG A 113 23.27 -12.65 -17.59
C ARG A 113 21.97 -12.71 -18.41
N TYR A 114 20.82 -12.42 -17.82
CA TYR A 114 19.52 -12.68 -18.44
C TYR A 114 18.73 -11.42 -18.78
N PHE A 115 18.94 -10.30 -18.07
CA PHE A 115 18.10 -9.11 -18.16
C PHE A 115 18.85 -7.80 -18.39
N SER A 116 20.17 -7.82 -18.60
CA SER A 116 20.96 -6.60 -18.85
C SER A 116 20.52 -5.82 -20.08
N SER A 117 20.05 -6.52 -21.13
CA SER A 117 19.57 -5.91 -22.38
C SER A 117 18.09 -5.51 -22.34
N ASN A 118 17.30 -6.05 -21.40
CA ASN A 118 15.88 -5.76 -21.26
C ASN A 118 15.52 -5.67 -19.79
N ILE A 119 15.78 -4.51 -19.20
CA ILE A 119 15.60 -4.25 -17.77
C ILE A 119 14.12 -4.10 -17.45
N PRO A 120 13.56 -4.88 -16.49
CA PRO A 120 12.17 -4.73 -16.05
C PRO A 120 11.89 -3.32 -15.51
N PRO A 121 10.89 -2.60 -16.05
CA PRO A 121 10.55 -1.28 -15.55
C PRO A 121 9.82 -1.37 -14.21
N ARG A 122 9.79 -0.26 -13.46
CA ARG A 122 9.03 -0.13 -12.22
C ARG A 122 7.53 -0.06 -12.49
N ALA A 123 6.73 -0.41 -11.49
CA ALA A 123 5.30 -0.12 -11.48
C ALA A 123 5.07 1.40 -11.51
N ASP A 124 4.08 1.84 -12.28
CA ASP A 124 3.73 3.25 -12.38
C ASP A 124 2.57 3.58 -11.43
N PHE A 125 2.93 4.05 -10.22
CA PHE A 125 1.97 4.56 -9.24
C PHE A 125 1.71 6.06 -9.37
N PHE A 126 2.46 6.77 -10.21
CA PHE A 126 2.49 8.23 -10.29
C PHE A 126 1.98 8.78 -11.63
N SER A 127 1.18 8.00 -12.35
CA SER A 127 0.62 8.41 -13.66
C SER A 127 -0.23 9.68 -13.58
N ASP A 128 -0.89 9.92 -12.43
CA ASP A 128 -1.62 11.17 -12.14
C ASP A 128 -1.13 11.77 -10.82
N THR A 129 -0.11 12.60 -10.89
CA THR A 129 0.46 13.29 -9.73
C THR A 129 -0.48 14.31 -9.09
N SER A 130 -1.48 14.81 -9.83
CA SER A 130 -2.46 15.77 -9.29
C SER A 130 -3.38 15.12 -8.24
N SER A 131 -3.58 13.81 -8.34
CA SER A 131 -4.38 13.04 -7.38
C SER A 131 -3.66 12.74 -6.06
N LEU A 132 -2.35 12.97 -5.99
CA LEU A 132 -1.53 12.77 -4.78
C LEU A 132 -1.67 13.91 -3.77
N ILE A 133 -2.19 15.05 -4.19
CA ILE A 133 -2.27 16.26 -3.36
C ILE A 133 -3.74 16.63 -3.15
N PHE A 134 -4.08 16.94 -1.89
CA PHE A 134 -5.42 17.42 -1.55
C PHE A 134 -5.70 18.77 -2.21
N ASN A 135 -6.85 18.87 -2.89
CA ASN A 135 -7.33 20.14 -3.44
C ASN A 135 -8.24 20.85 -2.41
N PRO A 136 -7.81 21.96 -1.78
CA PRO A 136 -8.58 22.66 -0.74
C PRO A 136 -9.86 23.32 -1.26
N ASN A 137 -10.00 23.48 -2.58
CA ASN A 137 -11.20 24.03 -3.21
C ASN A 137 -12.32 23.01 -3.38
N CYS A 138 -12.02 21.71 -3.20
CA CYS A 138 -13.01 20.66 -3.26
C CYS A 138 -13.74 20.49 -1.92
N ASN A 139 -15.03 20.13 -2.01
CA ASN A 139 -15.81 19.73 -0.85
C ASN A 139 -15.57 18.26 -0.54
N ILE A 140 -15.66 17.88 0.73
CA ILE A 140 -15.69 16.49 1.16
C ILE A 140 -17.11 16.13 1.54
N ILE A 141 -17.68 15.13 0.86
CA ILE A 141 -19.05 14.65 1.07
C ILE A 141 -18.97 13.27 1.74
N PRO A 142 -19.13 13.18 3.07
CA PRO A 142 -19.09 11.91 3.79
C PRO A 142 -20.44 11.20 3.75
N ASP A 143 -20.42 9.90 3.49
CA ASP A 143 -21.54 8.99 3.65
C ASP A 143 -21.47 8.36 5.06
N ILE A 144 -21.94 9.10 6.05
CA ILE A 144 -21.80 8.77 7.48
C ILE A 144 -22.44 7.43 7.81
N ASP A 145 -23.63 7.17 7.28
CA ASP A 145 -24.39 5.94 7.59
C ASP A 145 -23.66 4.72 7.03
N HIS A 146 -23.13 4.81 5.82
CA HIS A 146 -22.32 3.75 5.21
C HIS A 146 -20.99 3.54 5.95
N ILE A 147 -20.32 4.63 6.37
CA ILE A 147 -19.08 4.54 7.15
C ILE A 147 -19.33 3.77 8.46
N ILE A 148 -20.40 4.07 9.16
CA ILE A 148 -20.71 3.43 10.44
C ILE A 148 -21.13 1.98 10.22
N SER A 149 -22.06 1.71 9.31
CA SER A 149 -22.57 0.35 9.07
C SER A 149 -21.48 -0.63 8.67
N ASP A 150 -20.60 -0.23 7.75
CA ASP A 150 -19.60 -1.12 7.16
C ASP A 150 -18.30 -1.21 7.97
N ASN A 151 -18.04 -0.19 8.82
CA ASN A 151 -16.74 -0.10 9.50
C ASN A 151 -16.85 -0.11 11.04
N LYS A 152 -18.02 -0.37 11.60
CA LYS A 152 -18.27 -0.34 13.06
C LYS A 152 -17.21 -1.08 13.89
N SER A 153 -16.76 -2.23 13.42
CA SER A 153 -15.73 -3.03 14.08
C SER A 153 -14.33 -2.41 14.13
N ARG A 154 -14.08 -1.37 13.33
CA ARG A 154 -12.79 -0.66 13.27
C ARG A 154 -12.70 0.49 14.25
N PHE A 155 -13.87 0.99 14.72
CA PHE A 155 -13.92 2.11 15.65
C PHE A 155 -13.35 1.72 17.03
N PRO A 156 -12.85 2.68 17.83
CA PRO A 156 -12.43 2.42 19.20
C PRO A 156 -13.53 1.72 20.00
N THR A 157 -13.19 0.67 20.74
CA THR A 157 -14.16 -0.15 21.49
C THR A 157 -15.01 0.69 22.46
N ALA A 158 -14.39 1.68 23.11
CA ALA A 158 -15.07 2.62 23.98
C ALA A 158 -16.20 3.37 23.25
N LEU A 159 -15.94 3.78 22.01
CA LEU A 159 -16.94 4.50 21.19
C LEU A 159 -18.03 3.53 20.70
N GLN A 160 -17.70 2.30 20.32
CA GLN A 160 -18.69 1.30 19.92
C GLN A 160 -19.74 1.03 21.01
N SER A 161 -19.34 1.10 22.28
CA SER A 161 -20.23 0.87 23.43
C SER A 161 -21.20 2.01 23.71
N THR A 162 -21.00 3.21 23.14
CA THR A 162 -21.85 4.40 23.40
C THR A 162 -23.14 4.44 22.58
N GLY A 163 -23.30 3.52 21.64
CA GLY A 163 -24.43 3.48 20.71
C GLY A 163 -24.19 4.26 19.42
N GLU A 164 -25.02 3.99 18.43
CA GLU A 164 -24.82 4.42 17.04
C GLU A 164 -24.98 5.94 16.88
N ASP A 165 -25.92 6.56 17.58
CA ASP A 165 -26.12 8.01 17.56
C ASP A 165 -24.90 8.79 18.09
N ASN A 166 -24.24 8.27 19.12
CA ASN A 166 -23.04 8.89 19.66
C ASN A 166 -21.84 8.69 18.73
N MET A 167 -21.72 7.50 18.14
CA MET A 167 -20.72 7.25 17.11
C MET A 167 -20.88 8.22 15.94
N ARG A 168 -22.12 8.43 15.46
CA ARG A 168 -22.43 9.36 14.38
C ARG A 168 -21.99 10.79 14.72
N ARG A 169 -22.36 11.30 15.89
CA ARG A 169 -22.00 12.66 16.32
C ARG A 169 -20.49 12.84 16.42
N GLN A 170 -19.81 11.86 17.00
CA GLN A 170 -18.36 11.92 17.20
C GLN A 170 -17.61 11.80 15.86
N LEU A 171 -18.07 10.93 14.96
CA LEU A 171 -17.53 10.82 13.60
C LEU A 171 -17.71 12.14 12.82
N MET A 172 -18.91 12.74 12.86
CA MET A 172 -19.17 14.01 12.18
C MET A 172 -18.27 15.13 12.72
N GLY A 173 -18.09 15.20 14.05
CA GLY A 173 -17.18 16.17 14.66
C GLY A 173 -15.73 15.98 14.21
N ALA A 174 -15.22 14.75 14.24
CA ALA A 174 -13.86 14.44 13.80
C ALA A 174 -13.65 14.73 12.30
N ILE A 175 -14.65 14.46 11.45
CA ILE A 175 -14.59 14.80 10.03
C ILE A 175 -14.55 16.32 9.83
N ASP A 176 -15.37 17.09 10.54
CA ASP A 176 -15.35 18.56 10.45
C ASP A 176 -13.99 19.13 10.88
N GLU A 177 -13.39 18.59 11.93
CA GLU A 177 -12.06 18.97 12.41
C GLU A 177 -10.98 18.67 11.35
N VAL A 178 -10.93 17.45 10.83
CA VAL A 178 -9.90 17.09 9.87
C VAL A 178 -10.03 17.83 8.54
N ILE A 179 -11.26 18.17 8.12
CA ILE A 179 -11.50 19.03 6.95
C ILE A 179 -10.88 20.42 7.16
N LYS A 180 -11.03 20.99 8.34
CA LYS A 180 -10.39 22.28 8.67
C LYS A 180 -8.88 22.17 8.66
N MET A 181 -8.34 21.10 9.27
CA MET A 181 -6.90 20.86 9.33
C MET A 181 -6.29 20.68 7.94
N VAL A 182 -6.86 19.86 7.08
CA VAL A 182 -6.30 19.59 5.75
C VAL A 182 -6.37 20.80 4.81
N LYS A 183 -7.34 21.69 5.01
CA LYS A 183 -7.43 22.96 4.26
C LYS A 183 -6.33 23.94 4.65
N THR A 184 -5.77 23.83 5.84
CA THR A 184 -4.64 24.67 6.29
C THR A 184 -3.28 24.03 6.05
N ASN A 185 -3.22 22.68 5.99
CA ASN A 185 -2.00 21.94 5.76
C ASN A 185 -2.28 20.70 4.89
N TYR A 186 -1.99 20.80 3.59
CA TYR A 186 -2.24 19.72 2.63
C TYR A 186 -1.49 18.42 2.94
N LYS A 187 -0.38 18.47 3.68
CA LYS A 187 0.42 17.30 4.09
C LYS A 187 -0.33 16.35 5.03
N ILE A 188 -1.41 16.80 5.66
CA ILE A 188 -2.27 15.95 6.49
C ILE A 188 -2.98 14.87 5.67
N ALA A 189 -3.21 15.13 4.37
CA ALA A 189 -3.78 14.17 3.45
C ALA A 189 -2.69 13.27 2.89
N VAL A 190 -2.64 12.02 3.35
CA VAL A 190 -1.65 11.03 2.93
C VAL A 190 -2.20 10.23 1.74
N PRO A 191 -1.56 10.25 0.57
CA PRO A 191 -2.00 9.47 -0.57
C PRO A 191 -1.80 7.96 -0.34
N GLN A 192 -2.75 7.18 -0.83
CA GLN A 192 -2.69 5.73 -0.94
C GLN A 192 -3.05 5.28 -2.35
N PHE A 193 -2.56 4.11 -2.75
CA PHE A 193 -2.98 3.45 -3.98
C PHE A 193 -3.80 2.21 -3.64
N PHE A 194 -5.05 2.18 -4.09
CA PHE A 194 -5.95 1.07 -3.83
C PHE A 194 -6.85 0.77 -5.04
N LYS A 195 -6.90 -0.50 -5.46
CA LYS A 195 -7.72 -0.98 -6.59
C LYS A 195 -7.54 -0.15 -7.87
N GLY A 196 -6.28 0.16 -8.21
CA GLY A 196 -5.96 0.89 -9.44
C GLY A 196 -6.18 2.40 -9.39
N LYS A 197 -6.52 2.97 -8.22
CA LYS A 197 -6.81 4.41 -8.07
C LYS A 197 -6.05 5.00 -6.90
N THR A 198 -5.60 6.24 -7.08
CA THR A 198 -5.09 7.07 -5.98
C THR A 198 -6.27 7.59 -5.17
N GLN A 199 -6.13 7.52 -3.86
CA GLN A 199 -7.05 8.04 -2.87
C GLN A 199 -6.25 8.78 -1.80
N LEU A 200 -6.89 9.61 -0.99
CA LEU A 200 -6.25 10.31 0.11
C LEU A 200 -6.80 9.78 1.44
N LEU A 201 -5.92 9.68 2.41
CA LEU A 201 -6.21 9.30 3.79
C LEU A 201 -6.18 10.55 4.66
N LEU A 202 -7.23 10.77 5.43
CA LEU A 202 -7.30 11.84 6.42
C LEU A 202 -7.35 11.23 7.82
N PRO A 203 -6.47 11.65 8.76
CA PRO A 203 -6.45 11.10 10.11
C PRO A 203 -7.70 11.54 10.90
N LEU A 204 -8.39 10.59 11.54
CA LEU A 204 -9.53 10.84 12.41
C LEU A 204 -9.18 10.59 13.86
N CYS A 205 -9.25 11.61 14.70
CA CYS A 205 -9.12 11.52 16.15
C CYS A 205 -10.51 11.38 16.77
N LEU A 206 -10.86 10.17 17.18
CA LEU A 206 -12.19 9.85 17.76
C LEU A 206 -12.13 9.73 19.27
N THR A 207 -10.96 9.54 19.86
CA THR A 207 -10.75 9.44 21.29
C THR A 207 -10.63 10.85 21.90
N PRO A 208 -11.53 11.26 22.78
CA PRO A 208 -11.50 12.61 23.38
C PRO A 208 -10.16 12.90 24.06
N GLY A 209 -9.56 14.05 23.75
CA GLY A 209 -8.30 14.50 24.31
C GLY A 209 -7.04 13.84 23.72
N SER A 210 -7.20 12.87 22.84
CA SER A 210 -6.07 12.29 22.08
C SER A 210 -5.75 13.14 20.86
N LYS A 211 -4.46 13.36 20.61
CA LYS A 211 -3.96 13.93 19.35
C LYS A 211 -3.55 12.84 18.35
N ASN A 212 -3.48 11.59 18.81
CA ASN A 212 -3.16 10.47 17.92
C ASN A 212 -4.43 10.05 17.18
N PRO A 213 -4.36 9.83 15.87
CA PRO A 213 -5.48 9.35 15.11
C PRO A 213 -5.87 7.92 15.53
N ASP A 214 -7.17 7.64 15.51
CA ASP A 214 -7.72 6.30 15.77
C ASP A 214 -7.97 5.55 14.45
N LEU A 215 -8.39 6.27 13.41
CA LEU A 215 -8.72 5.77 12.08
C LEU A 215 -8.21 6.72 11.00
N ALA A 216 -8.21 6.24 9.76
CA ALA A 216 -7.99 7.06 8.58
C ALA A 216 -9.25 7.08 7.70
N LEU A 217 -9.82 8.25 7.44
CA LEU A 217 -10.91 8.45 6.50
C LEU A 217 -10.37 8.38 5.08
N VAL A 218 -10.93 7.52 4.25
CA VAL A 218 -10.57 7.44 2.83
C VAL A 218 -11.43 8.42 2.05
N ILE A 219 -10.78 9.36 1.35
CA ILE A 219 -11.44 10.25 0.40
C ILE A 219 -10.94 9.98 -1.02
N TYR A 220 -11.83 10.06 -1.99
CA TYR A 220 -11.48 9.96 -3.41
C TYR A 220 -12.27 10.97 -4.23
N LYS A 221 -11.63 11.50 -5.25
CA LYS A 221 -12.22 12.50 -6.12
C LYS A 221 -13.30 11.87 -6.99
N VAL A 222 -14.51 12.43 -6.99
CA VAL A 222 -15.64 11.96 -7.80
C VAL A 222 -15.89 12.88 -8.98
N ASP A 223 -15.57 14.16 -8.84
CA ASP A 223 -15.65 15.18 -9.89
C ASP A 223 -14.64 16.31 -9.61
N GLU A 224 -14.68 17.39 -10.39
CA GLU A 224 -13.72 18.49 -10.26
C GLU A 224 -13.81 19.23 -8.92
N ASN A 225 -14.96 19.20 -8.26
CA ASN A 225 -15.26 20.01 -7.08
C ASN A 225 -15.47 19.19 -5.80
N ASN A 226 -15.55 17.85 -5.90
CA ASN A 226 -15.97 17.02 -4.79
C ASN A 226 -15.10 15.79 -4.58
N TYR A 227 -14.81 15.52 -3.32
CA TYR A 227 -14.38 14.23 -2.80
C TYR A 227 -15.54 13.52 -2.13
N CYS A 228 -15.63 12.22 -2.28
CA CYS A 228 -16.51 11.34 -1.53
C CYS A 228 -15.74 10.60 -0.45
N ALA A 229 -16.35 10.40 0.74
CA ALA A 229 -15.81 9.59 1.80
C ALA A 229 -16.82 8.52 2.21
N ARG A 230 -16.48 7.23 2.02
CA ARG A 230 -17.39 6.10 2.27
C ARG A 230 -16.82 5.03 3.19
N THR A 231 -15.55 5.15 3.58
CA THR A 231 -14.92 4.13 4.41
C THR A 231 -13.84 4.75 5.29
N CYS A 232 -13.62 4.10 6.43
CA CYS A 232 -12.48 4.35 7.29
C CYS A 232 -11.60 3.10 7.36
N LEU A 233 -10.29 3.29 7.44
CA LEU A 233 -9.30 2.24 7.62
C LEU A 233 -8.76 2.29 9.05
N THR A 234 -8.36 1.14 9.60
CA THR A 234 -7.45 1.14 10.75
C THR A 234 -6.12 1.74 10.35
N LEU A 235 -5.34 2.24 11.30
CA LEU A 235 -4.02 2.82 11.00
C LEU A 235 -3.10 1.78 10.34
N GLU A 236 -3.17 0.51 10.76
CA GLU A 236 -2.42 -0.56 10.11
C GLU A 236 -2.75 -0.71 8.62
N MET A 237 -4.05 -0.74 8.30
CA MET A 237 -4.50 -0.81 6.90
C MET A 237 -4.09 0.43 6.09
N ALA A 238 -4.22 1.60 6.69
CA ALA A 238 -3.85 2.87 6.09
C ALA A 238 -2.34 2.91 5.77
N TYR A 239 -1.53 2.50 6.74
CA TYR A 239 -0.09 2.43 6.60
C TYR A 239 0.35 1.45 5.51
N MET A 240 -0.22 0.23 5.49
CA MET A 240 0.05 -0.76 4.45
C MET A 240 -0.24 -0.26 3.03
N ASN A 241 -1.30 0.53 2.86
CA ASN A 241 -1.68 1.06 1.55
C ASN A 241 -0.85 2.29 1.15
N ALA A 242 -0.48 3.14 2.11
CA ALA A 242 0.35 4.32 1.86
C ALA A 242 1.79 3.94 1.46
N CYS A 243 2.34 2.85 2.03
CA CYS A 243 3.70 2.37 1.72
C CYS A 243 3.92 1.99 0.25
N LEU A 244 2.86 1.83 -0.56
CA LEU A 244 3.00 1.65 -2.01
C LEU A 244 3.52 2.91 -2.72
N LEU A 245 3.29 4.08 -2.13
CA LEU A 245 3.64 5.38 -2.69
C LEU A 245 4.84 6.02 -2.00
N TYR A 246 5.06 5.68 -0.72
CA TYR A 246 6.12 6.23 0.12
C TYR A 246 6.96 5.10 0.68
N THR A 247 8.23 5.08 0.38
CA THR A 247 9.11 4.05 0.92
C THR A 247 9.78 4.46 2.22
N SER A 248 10.13 5.69 2.53
CA SER A 248 10.88 5.99 3.76
C SER A 248 10.23 6.94 4.77
N ASP A 249 9.29 7.77 4.37
CA ASP A 249 8.80 8.85 5.24
C ASP A 249 7.33 8.76 5.65
N ALA A 250 6.59 7.76 5.17
CA ALA A 250 5.15 7.61 5.46
C ALA A 250 4.84 7.29 6.93
N ALA A 251 5.84 6.86 7.71
CA ALA A 251 5.66 6.48 9.10
C ALA A 251 5.57 7.68 10.05
N ASP A 252 6.16 8.80 9.68
CA ASP A 252 6.29 9.97 10.55
C ASP A 252 5.19 11.03 10.30
N GLU A 253 4.39 10.87 9.24
CA GLU A 253 3.31 11.79 8.87
C GLU A 253 1.89 11.31 9.23
N LEU A 254 1.71 10.08 9.70
CA LEU A 254 0.47 9.52 10.25
C LEU A 254 0.57 9.44 11.78
#